data_3ac750fafdad597325e11d50e8524e8a
#
_entry.id   3ac750fafdad597325e11d50e8524e8a
#
_cell.length_a   1.000
_cell.length_b   1.000
_cell.length_c   1.000
_cell.angle_alpha   90.00
_cell.angle_beta   90.00
_cell.angle_gamma   90.00
#
_symmetry.space_group_name_H-M   'P 1'
#
loop_
_entity.id
_entity.type
_entity.pdbx_description
1 polymer ?
#
loop_
_entity_poly.entity_id
_entity_poly.type
_entity_poly.pdbx_seq_one_letter_code
_entity_poly.pdbx_strand_id
1 'polypeptide(L)'
;LNADSTSLYLFYDTGEVSCYHIADQKTVYNIAAYPASEQAEYQNTSLVIKSADGFYQLRNGRKGGLFYFNSHKRTWKKLFEQNYTLNTLIITPNGEKAYISCVHGFWMIDLHTGTQKYIPLLETGNRQIVSTEISTVFQDRQGGLWLGTFNRGLLYHHPSMHKLTHIGRNAFPVSPEEEINIESFAEDKDGNIYLKAHSR
;
A
#
# COMPACT_ATOMS: atom_id res chain seq x y z
N LEU A 1 3.69 8.25 -12.16
CA LEU A 1 4.57 9.42 -12.13
C LEU A 1 4.89 9.76 -10.69
N ASN A 2 6.17 9.84 -10.35
CA ASN A 2 6.66 10.31 -9.05
C ASN A 2 7.73 11.38 -9.28
N ALA A 3 7.91 12.28 -8.31
CA ALA A 3 8.85 13.39 -8.45
C ALA A 3 9.67 13.58 -7.17
N ASP A 4 10.89 14.05 -7.34
CA ASP A 4 11.63 14.76 -6.31
C ASP A 4 11.75 16.24 -6.71
N SER A 5 12.55 17.01 -5.99
CA SER A 5 12.71 18.45 -6.28
C SER A 5 13.35 18.76 -7.65
N THR A 6 13.99 17.79 -8.28
CA THR A 6 14.78 17.97 -9.50
C THR A 6 14.38 17.05 -10.64
N SER A 7 13.74 15.93 -10.34
CA SER A 7 13.52 14.85 -11.30
C SER A 7 12.11 14.28 -11.25
N LEU A 8 11.62 13.87 -12.40
CA LEU A 8 10.40 13.09 -12.57
C LEU A 8 10.77 11.63 -12.86
N TYR A 9 10.09 10.71 -12.21
CA TYR A 9 10.25 9.28 -12.43
C TYR A 9 8.94 8.70 -13.00
N LEU A 10 9.05 8.07 -14.16
CA LEU A 10 7.96 7.38 -14.83
C LEU A 10 8.18 5.87 -14.69
N PHE A 11 7.22 5.19 -14.10
CA PHE A 11 7.19 3.74 -13.99
C PHE A 11 6.14 3.21 -14.94
N TYR A 12 6.55 2.33 -15.84
CA TYR A 12 5.70 1.75 -16.88
C TYR A 12 5.28 0.34 -16.51
N ASP A 13 4.15 -0.10 -17.02
CA ASP A 13 3.63 -1.46 -16.81
C ASP A 13 4.57 -2.54 -17.37
N THR A 14 5.36 -2.18 -18.37
CA THR A 14 6.40 -3.04 -18.94
C THR A 14 7.60 -3.24 -18.03
N GLY A 15 7.67 -2.54 -16.88
CA GLY A 15 8.82 -2.55 -15.97
C GLY A 15 9.90 -1.54 -16.31
N GLU A 16 9.75 -0.79 -17.39
CA GLU A 16 10.63 0.32 -17.73
C GLU A 16 10.56 1.42 -16.68
N VAL A 17 11.68 2.10 -16.41
CA VAL A 17 11.74 3.29 -15.56
C VAL A 17 12.51 4.37 -16.28
N SER A 18 11.87 5.52 -16.48
CA SER A 18 12.50 6.71 -17.03
C SER A 18 12.70 7.76 -15.95
N CYS A 19 13.89 8.35 -15.90
CA CYS A 19 14.20 9.50 -15.07
C CYS A 19 14.40 10.73 -15.95
N TYR A 20 13.62 11.76 -15.68
CA TYR A 20 13.66 13.03 -16.43
C TYR A 20 14.07 14.17 -15.49
N HIS A 21 15.11 14.91 -15.84
CA HIS A 21 15.56 16.09 -15.10
C HIS A 21 14.75 17.32 -15.51
N ILE A 22 14.10 17.98 -14.54
CA ILE A 22 13.11 19.03 -14.80
C ILE A 22 13.78 20.28 -15.38
N ALA A 23 14.87 20.75 -14.76
CA ALA A 23 15.52 21.98 -15.17
C ALA A 23 16.17 21.89 -16.56
N ASP A 24 16.81 20.78 -16.87
CA ASP A 24 17.48 20.54 -18.15
C ASP A 24 16.53 20.07 -19.26
N GLN A 25 15.28 19.73 -18.90
CA GLN A 25 14.27 19.18 -19.79
C GLN A 25 14.77 17.95 -20.59
N LYS A 26 15.52 17.07 -19.92
CA LYS A 26 16.15 15.90 -20.56
C LYS A 26 15.91 14.63 -19.77
N THR A 27 15.79 13.51 -20.51
CA THR A 27 15.86 12.18 -19.93
C THR A 27 17.30 11.91 -19.50
N VAL A 28 17.48 11.61 -18.21
CA VAL A 28 18.79 11.30 -17.62
C VAL A 28 19.17 9.85 -17.86
N TYR A 29 18.20 8.96 -17.71
CA TYR A 29 18.36 7.54 -18.00
C TYR A 29 17.02 6.85 -18.22
N ASN A 30 17.10 5.70 -18.88
CA ASN A 30 16.03 4.71 -18.98
C ASN A 30 16.54 3.37 -18.47
N ILE A 31 15.74 2.70 -17.66
CA ILE A 31 15.92 1.30 -17.33
C ILE A 31 15.04 0.48 -18.28
N ALA A 32 15.59 -0.54 -18.88
CA ALA A 32 14.88 -1.37 -19.85
C ALA A 32 13.67 -2.07 -19.23
N ALA A 33 12.66 -2.28 -20.03
CA ALA A 33 11.50 -3.11 -19.70
C ALA A 33 11.92 -4.53 -19.28
N TYR A 34 11.04 -5.24 -18.58
CA TYR A 34 11.25 -6.67 -18.33
C TYR A 34 11.38 -7.44 -19.64
N PRO A 35 12.13 -8.53 -19.65
CA PRO A 35 12.09 -9.48 -20.76
C PRO A 35 10.63 -9.86 -21.09
N ALA A 36 10.31 -10.05 -22.35
CA ALA A 36 8.93 -10.35 -22.78
C ALA A 36 8.34 -11.59 -22.05
N SER A 37 9.18 -12.56 -21.70
CA SER A 37 8.79 -13.73 -20.91
C SER A 37 8.40 -13.41 -19.46
N GLU A 38 8.82 -12.27 -18.93
CA GLU A 38 8.50 -11.84 -17.56
C GLU A 38 7.37 -10.83 -17.51
N GLN A 39 7.08 -10.11 -18.59
CA GLN A 39 6.03 -9.08 -18.60
C GLN A 39 4.65 -9.66 -18.22
N ALA A 40 4.35 -10.89 -18.66
CA ALA A 40 3.10 -11.58 -18.32
C ALA A 40 3.01 -12.02 -16.84
N GLU A 41 4.13 -11.99 -16.11
CA GLU A 41 4.16 -12.36 -14.69
C GLU A 41 3.71 -11.21 -13.76
N TYR A 42 3.65 -9.98 -14.29
CA TYR A 42 3.27 -8.80 -13.53
C TYR A 42 2.00 -8.16 -14.09
N GLN A 43 1.11 -7.75 -13.18
CA GLN A 43 -0.13 -7.03 -13.48
C GLN A 43 -0.28 -5.87 -12.49
N ASN A 44 -0.86 -4.75 -12.93
CA ASN A 44 -1.14 -3.59 -12.07
C ASN A 44 0.09 -3.09 -11.29
N THR A 45 1.00 -2.43 -11.96
CA THR A 45 2.23 -1.91 -11.35
C THR A 45 2.12 -0.45 -10.90
N SER A 46 0.92 0.07 -10.74
CA SER A 46 0.63 1.50 -10.60
C SER A 46 0.95 2.09 -9.22
N LEU A 47 1.01 1.26 -8.16
CA LEU A 47 1.24 1.77 -6.81
C LEU A 47 2.73 1.92 -6.52
N VAL A 48 3.18 3.16 -6.52
CA VAL A 48 4.58 3.53 -6.26
C VAL A 48 4.64 4.56 -5.14
N ILE A 49 5.46 4.30 -4.12
CA ILE A 49 5.69 5.19 -2.97
C ILE A 49 7.15 5.62 -2.95
N LYS A 50 7.38 6.93 -2.85
CA LYS A 50 8.72 7.49 -2.74
C LYS A 50 9.35 7.16 -1.37
N SER A 51 10.63 6.87 -1.39
CA SER A 51 11.52 6.73 -0.23
C SER A 51 12.67 7.73 -0.32
N ALA A 52 13.53 7.79 0.70
CA ALA A 52 14.68 8.69 0.70
C ALA A 52 15.59 8.46 -0.53
N ASP A 53 15.96 7.21 -0.82
CA ASP A 53 16.94 6.85 -1.86
C ASP A 53 16.32 6.15 -3.06
N GLY A 54 14.98 6.17 -3.19
CA GLY A 54 14.32 5.46 -4.28
C GLY A 54 12.82 5.33 -4.12
N PHE A 55 12.29 4.19 -4.57
CA PHE A 55 10.84 4.00 -4.64
C PHE A 55 10.47 2.55 -4.29
N TYR A 56 9.42 2.40 -3.49
CA TYR A 56 8.75 1.12 -3.30
C TYR A 56 7.64 0.98 -4.34
N GLN A 57 7.56 -0.17 -4.99
CA GLN A 57 6.51 -0.49 -5.95
C GLN A 57 5.82 -1.80 -5.55
N LEU A 58 4.49 -1.75 -5.49
CA LEU A 58 3.66 -2.94 -5.36
C LEU A 58 3.29 -3.45 -6.75
N ARG A 59 3.52 -4.74 -7.00
CA ARG A 59 3.16 -5.40 -8.25
C ARG A 59 2.26 -6.58 -7.96
N ASN A 60 1.23 -6.75 -8.77
CA ASN A 60 0.39 -7.94 -8.80
C ASN A 60 0.86 -8.92 -9.87
N GLY A 61 0.27 -10.12 -9.90
CA GLY A 61 0.61 -11.17 -10.84
C GLY A 61 1.28 -12.37 -10.18
N ARG A 62 1.69 -13.35 -10.98
CA ARG A 62 2.27 -14.61 -10.48
C ARG A 62 3.57 -14.43 -9.70
N LYS A 63 4.36 -13.44 -10.06
CA LYS A 63 5.58 -13.03 -9.35
C LYS A 63 5.44 -11.67 -8.68
N GLY A 64 4.20 -11.33 -8.32
CA GLY A 64 3.88 -10.08 -7.64
C GLY A 64 4.56 -9.94 -6.29
N GLY A 65 4.39 -8.78 -5.65
CA GLY A 65 4.98 -8.50 -4.34
C GLY A 65 5.45 -7.07 -4.18
N LEU A 66 6.34 -6.86 -3.21
CA LEU A 66 6.97 -5.57 -2.93
C LEU A 66 8.37 -5.52 -3.53
N PHE A 67 8.62 -4.49 -4.32
CA PHE A 67 9.90 -4.21 -4.96
C PHE A 67 10.43 -2.85 -4.53
N TYR A 68 11.73 -2.74 -4.41
CA TYR A 68 12.42 -1.49 -4.14
C TYR A 68 13.32 -1.12 -5.33
N PHE A 69 13.11 0.06 -5.88
CA PHE A 69 13.97 0.66 -6.88
C PHE A 69 14.92 1.65 -6.22
N ASN A 70 16.22 1.40 -6.26
CA ASN A 70 17.22 2.36 -5.84
C ASN A 70 17.55 3.32 -6.98
N SER A 71 17.21 4.59 -6.85
CA SER A 71 17.36 5.59 -7.92
C SER A 71 18.82 5.93 -8.25
N HIS A 72 19.74 5.83 -7.28
CA HIS A 72 21.16 6.08 -7.48
C HIS A 72 21.85 4.90 -8.16
N LYS A 73 21.59 3.68 -7.69
CA LYS A 73 22.17 2.44 -8.24
C LYS A 73 21.45 2.00 -9.52
N ARG A 74 20.25 2.52 -9.78
CA ARG A 74 19.39 2.16 -10.92
C ARG A 74 19.07 0.66 -10.97
N THR A 75 18.81 0.09 -9.80
CA THR A 75 18.58 -1.36 -9.65
C THR A 75 17.33 -1.66 -8.86
N TRP A 76 16.70 -2.76 -9.22
CA TRP A 76 15.56 -3.31 -8.49
C TRP A 76 16.01 -4.37 -7.48
N LYS A 77 15.36 -4.38 -6.31
CA LYS A 77 15.45 -5.44 -5.31
C LYS A 77 14.04 -5.92 -4.98
N LYS A 78 13.78 -7.22 -5.08
CA LYS A 78 12.55 -7.82 -4.56
C LYS A 78 12.68 -7.98 -3.04
N LEU A 79 11.70 -7.46 -2.30
CA LEU A 79 11.64 -7.51 -0.84
C LEU A 79 10.64 -8.56 -0.33
N PHE A 80 9.59 -8.81 -1.13
CA PHE A 80 8.49 -9.69 -0.76
C PHE A 80 7.86 -10.23 -2.03
N GLU A 81 7.40 -11.49 -2.03
CA GLU A 81 6.75 -12.11 -3.17
C GLU A 81 5.43 -12.78 -2.74
N GLN A 82 4.37 -12.54 -3.51
CA GLN A 82 3.09 -13.22 -3.41
C GLN A 82 2.43 -13.33 -4.80
N ASN A 83 1.61 -14.38 -4.98
CA ASN A 83 0.96 -14.69 -6.24
C ASN A 83 -0.55 -14.40 -6.26
N TYR A 84 -1.05 -13.69 -5.26
CA TYR A 84 -2.44 -13.24 -5.19
C TYR A 84 -2.52 -11.71 -5.13
N THR A 85 -3.73 -11.18 -5.29
CA THR A 85 -3.98 -9.74 -5.35
C THR A 85 -3.58 -9.03 -4.06
N LEU A 86 -2.73 -8.04 -4.22
CA LEU A 86 -2.31 -7.08 -3.20
C LEU A 86 -2.99 -5.75 -3.52
N ASN A 87 -3.70 -5.18 -2.54
CA ASN A 87 -4.60 -4.04 -2.79
C ASN A 87 -3.90 -2.70 -2.60
N THR A 88 -3.19 -2.53 -1.47
CA THR A 88 -2.51 -1.27 -1.18
C THR A 88 -1.21 -1.50 -0.41
N LEU A 89 -0.38 -0.47 -0.42
CA LEU A 89 0.90 -0.42 0.26
C LEU A 89 0.98 0.91 1.03
N ILE A 90 1.39 0.85 2.28
CA ILE A 90 1.92 2.02 2.98
C ILE A 90 3.31 1.73 3.53
N ILE A 91 4.12 2.76 3.60
CA ILE A 91 5.39 2.75 4.31
C ILE A 91 5.21 3.63 5.55
N THR A 92 5.63 3.13 6.72
CA THR A 92 5.58 3.91 7.96
C THR A 92 6.38 5.21 7.83
N PRO A 93 5.99 6.29 8.52
CA PRO A 93 6.69 7.59 8.41
C PRO A 93 8.19 7.52 8.73
N ASN A 94 8.60 6.61 9.60
CA ASN A 94 10.02 6.35 9.92
C ASN A 94 10.74 5.45 8.90
N GLY A 95 10.04 4.95 7.89
CA GLY A 95 10.61 4.08 6.86
C GLY A 95 10.95 2.66 7.31
N GLU A 96 10.55 2.24 8.51
CA GLU A 96 10.95 0.94 9.06
C GLU A 96 10.06 -0.21 8.60
N LYS A 97 8.77 0.04 8.38
CA LYS A 97 7.80 -1.01 8.05
C LYS A 97 7.01 -0.70 6.81
N ALA A 98 6.65 -1.76 6.10
CA ALA A 98 5.62 -1.74 5.06
C ALA A 98 4.40 -2.54 5.53
N TYR A 99 3.20 -2.00 5.30
CA TYR A 99 1.95 -2.72 5.43
C TYR A 99 1.36 -2.90 4.02
N ILE A 100 1.00 -4.14 3.70
CA ILE A 100 0.44 -4.49 2.39
C ILE A 100 -0.90 -5.19 2.64
N SER A 101 -2.00 -4.57 2.20
CA SER A 101 -3.32 -5.17 2.30
C SER A 101 -3.57 -6.15 1.17
N CYS A 102 -4.41 -7.14 1.44
CA CYS A 102 -4.74 -8.19 0.49
C CYS A 102 -6.16 -8.73 0.70
N VAL A 103 -6.55 -9.70 -0.13
CA VAL A 103 -7.88 -10.32 -0.12
C VAL A 103 -8.29 -10.89 1.24
N HIS A 104 -7.32 -11.37 2.03
CA HIS A 104 -7.58 -11.85 3.38
C HIS A 104 -6.55 -11.25 4.34
N GLY A 105 -6.92 -10.20 5.07
CA GLY A 105 -6.03 -9.56 6.02
C GLY A 105 -4.94 -8.69 5.39
N PHE A 106 -3.76 -8.69 6.00
CA PHE A 106 -2.64 -7.88 5.51
C PHE A 106 -1.27 -8.44 5.93
N TRP A 107 -0.24 -8.01 5.24
CA TRP A 107 1.16 -8.27 5.57
C TRP A 107 1.78 -7.09 6.28
N MET A 108 2.63 -7.37 7.25
CA MET A 108 3.56 -6.44 7.85
C MET A 108 4.98 -6.91 7.52
N ILE A 109 5.77 -6.02 6.93
CA ILE A 109 7.15 -6.30 6.52
C ILE A 109 8.05 -5.30 7.24
N ASP A 110 9.03 -5.79 7.97
CA ASP A 110 10.12 -4.99 8.49
C ASP A 110 11.13 -4.75 7.37
N LEU A 111 11.30 -3.51 6.96
CA LEU A 111 12.10 -3.13 5.79
C LEU A 111 13.61 -3.19 6.08
N HIS A 112 14.00 -3.18 7.35
CA HIS A 112 15.40 -3.28 7.78
C HIS A 112 15.87 -4.73 7.85
N THR A 113 15.10 -5.57 8.53
CA THR A 113 15.45 -6.98 8.74
C THR A 113 14.94 -7.91 7.63
N GLY A 114 13.92 -7.48 6.87
CA GLY A 114 13.21 -8.30 5.91
C GLY A 114 12.22 -9.29 6.53
N THR A 115 11.99 -9.20 7.84
CA THR A 115 11.02 -10.07 8.53
C THR A 115 9.61 -9.79 8.04
N GLN A 116 8.86 -10.85 7.73
CA GLN A 116 7.51 -10.79 7.19
C GLN A 116 6.54 -11.45 8.16
N LYS A 117 5.41 -10.78 8.42
CA LYS A 117 4.34 -11.30 9.24
C LYS A 117 3.00 -11.15 8.52
N TYR A 118 2.32 -12.27 8.30
CA TYR A 118 0.97 -12.29 7.76
C TYR A 118 -0.07 -12.26 8.86
N ILE A 119 -1.10 -11.44 8.70
CA ILE A 119 -2.20 -11.27 9.64
C ILE A 119 -3.51 -11.57 8.88
N PRO A 120 -3.95 -12.85 8.87
CA PRO A 120 -5.12 -13.26 8.08
C PRO A 120 -6.44 -12.96 8.78
N LEU A 121 -6.43 -12.90 10.11
CA LEU A 121 -7.62 -12.76 10.93
C LEU A 121 -7.44 -11.60 11.91
N LEU A 122 -8.50 -10.84 12.09
CA LEU A 122 -8.53 -9.67 12.96
C LEU A 122 -9.49 -9.91 14.11
N GLU A 123 -9.03 -9.80 15.35
CA GLU A 123 -9.88 -9.87 16.54
C GLU A 123 -10.28 -8.47 16.99
N THR A 124 -11.58 -8.22 17.06
CA THR A 124 -12.13 -6.93 17.53
C THR A 124 -12.28 -6.91 19.06
N GLY A 125 -12.52 -5.73 19.63
CA GLY A 125 -12.67 -5.52 21.08
C GLY A 125 -13.77 -6.35 21.72
N ASN A 126 -14.81 -6.74 20.97
CA ASN A 126 -15.91 -7.60 21.41
C ASN A 126 -15.67 -9.10 21.10
N ARG A 127 -14.43 -9.50 20.85
CA ARG A 127 -14.00 -10.88 20.56
C ARG A 127 -14.55 -11.47 19.25
N GLN A 128 -15.03 -10.63 18.35
CA GLN A 128 -15.37 -11.11 17.02
C GLN A 128 -14.10 -11.29 16.19
N ILE A 129 -14.03 -12.40 15.49
CA ILE A 129 -12.98 -12.65 14.50
C ILE A 129 -13.51 -12.22 13.15
N VAL A 130 -12.80 -11.31 12.51
CA VAL A 130 -13.14 -10.79 11.20
C VAL A 130 -12.11 -11.30 10.19
N SER A 131 -12.59 -12.08 9.22
CA SER A 131 -11.86 -12.41 8.00
C SER A 131 -12.48 -11.57 6.89
N THR A 132 -11.72 -10.65 6.34
CA THR A 132 -12.23 -9.76 5.30
C THR A 132 -11.09 -9.28 4.41
N GLU A 133 -11.44 -8.92 3.19
CA GLU A 133 -10.54 -8.19 2.33
C GLU A 133 -10.25 -6.81 2.93
N ILE A 134 -8.97 -6.49 3.03
CA ILE A 134 -8.50 -5.16 3.42
C ILE A 134 -8.23 -4.38 2.14
N SER A 135 -9.07 -3.39 1.87
CA SER A 135 -8.96 -2.56 0.66
C SER A 135 -7.86 -1.52 0.78
N THR A 136 -7.65 -0.98 1.99
CA THR A 136 -6.63 0.04 2.25
C THR A 136 -6.12 -0.02 3.67
N VAL A 137 -4.90 0.45 3.88
CA VAL A 137 -4.26 0.59 5.19
C VAL A 137 -3.74 2.02 5.31
N PHE A 138 -3.84 2.58 6.51
CA PHE A 138 -3.29 3.90 6.83
C PHE A 138 -2.74 3.90 8.26
N GLN A 139 -1.60 4.55 8.48
CA GLN A 139 -1.07 4.80 9.82
C GLN A 139 -1.14 6.30 10.11
N ASP A 140 -1.84 6.66 11.19
CA ASP A 140 -1.91 8.03 11.66
C ASP A 140 -0.63 8.48 12.38
N ARG A 141 -0.53 9.78 12.69
CA ARG A 141 0.64 10.35 13.36
C ARG A 141 0.86 9.86 14.78
N GLN A 142 -0.18 9.34 15.42
CA GLN A 142 -0.11 8.76 16.76
C GLN A 142 0.32 7.28 16.74
N GLY A 143 0.54 6.72 15.53
CA GLY A 143 0.90 5.33 15.33
C GLY A 143 -0.29 4.38 15.25
N GLY A 144 -1.53 4.91 15.30
CA GLY A 144 -2.75 4.15 15.11
C GLY A 144 -2.85 3.58 13.69
N LEU A 145 -3.30 2.34 13.56
CA LEU A 145 -3.47 1.66 12.29
C LEU A 145 -4.95 1.59 11.91
N TRP A 146 -5.28 2.17 10.78
CA TRP A 146 -6.61 2.20 10.20
C TRP A 146 -6.67 1.21 9.03
N LEU A 147 -7.63 0.31 9.05
CA LEU A 147 -7.82 -0.70 8.01
C LEU A 147 -9.20 -0.51 7.38
N GLY A 148 -9.22 -0.05 6.14
CA GLY A 148 -10.43 -0.03 5.33
C GLY A 148 -10.73 -1.43 4.82
N THR A 149 -11.98 -1.85 4.91
CA THR A 149 -12.39 -3.18 4.47
C THR A 149 -13.31 -3.11 3.28
N PHE A 150 -13.34 -4.18 2.51
CA PHE A 150 -14.37 -4.37 1.52
C PHE A 150 -15.64 -4.88 2.20
N ASN A 151 -16.67 -4.02 2.30
CA ASN A 151 -18.01 -4.35 2.83
C ASN A 151 -18.13 -4.67 4.34
N ARG A 152 -17.13 -4.33 5.18
CA ARG A 152 -17.20 -4.52 6.65
C ARG A 152 -16.97 -3.24 7.44
N GLY A 153 -16.93 -2.08 6.76
CA GLY A 153 -16.58 -0.81 7.39
C GLY A 153 -15.10 -0.66 7.62
N LEU A 154 -14.70 -0.09 8.73
CA LEU A 154 -13.29 0.12 9.05
C LEU A 154 -12.92 -0.49 10.41
N LEU A 155 -11.65 -0.82 10.55
CA LEU A 155 -11.06 -1.34 11.78
C LEU A 155 -9.94 -0.39 12.21
N TYR A 156 -9.85 -0.14 13.51
CA TYR A 156 -8.82 0.72 14.08
C TYR A 156 -8.07 -0.01 15.18
N HIS A 157 -6.75 0.10 15.16
CA HIS A 157 -5.86 -0.42 16.20
C HIS A 157 -4.86 0.67 16.61
N HIS A 158 -4.84 1.02 17.89
CA HIS A 158 -3.79 1.87 18.45
C HIS A 158 -2.74 1.00 19.14
N PRO A 159 -1.43 1.37 19.11
CA PRO A 159 -0.37 0.58 19.76
C PRO A 159 -0.57 0.30 21.25
N SER A 160 -1.28 1.18 21.95
CA SER A 160 -1.66 0.98 23.37
C SER A 160 -2.89 0.10 23.57
N MET A 161 -3.56 -0.33 22.51
CA MET A 161 -4.72 -1.21 22.55
C MET A 161 -4.33 -2.63 22.13
N HIS A 162 -4.86 -3.63 22.85
CA HIS A 162 -4.59 -5.02 22.50
C HIS A 162 -5.50 -5.56 21.37
N LYS A 163 -6.55 -4.81 21.00
CA LYS A 163 -7.58 -5.26 20.06
C LYS A 163 -7.99 -4.12 19.13
N LEU A 164 -8.47 -4.51 17.94
CA LEU A 164 -9.02 -3.57 16.97
C LEU A 164 -10.38 -3.03 17.42
N THR A 165 -10.59 -1.72 17.22
CA THR A 165 -11.91 -1.11 17.30
C THR A 165 -12.59 -1.23 15.95
N HIS A 166 -13.79 -1.80 15.93
CA HIS A 166 -14.61 -1.91 14.73
C HIS A 166 -15.60 -0.74 14.66
N ILE A 167 -15.51 0.04 13.62
CA ILE A 167 -16.49 1.05 13.24
C ILE A 167 -17.34 0.43 12.14
N GLY A 168 -18.49 -0.08 12.55
CA GLY A 168 -19.35 -0.85 11.66
C GLY A 168 -20.16 0.03 10.71
N ARG A 169 -20.90 -0.62 9.86
CA ARG A 169 -21.73 -0.04 8.80
C ARG A 169 -22.67 1.08 9.30
N ASN A 170 -23.22 0.92 10.50
CA ASN A 170 -24.17 1.90 11.08
C ASN A 170 -23.55 3.29 11.34
N ALA A 171 -22.23 3.41 11.27
CA ALA A 171 -21.55 4.69 11.37
C ALA A 171 -21.56 5.48 10.04
N PHE A 172 -22.00 4.88 8.95
CA PHE A 172 -22.01 5.48 7.62
C PHE A 172 -23.45 5.79 7.19
N PRO A 173 -23.70 6.94 6.52
CA PRO A 173 -25.02 7.33 6.05
C PRO A 173 -25.38 6.64 4.72
N VAL A 174 -25.45 5.31 4.74
CA VAL A 174 -25.77 4.46 3.59
C VAL A 174 -26.94 3.55 3.90
N SER A 175 -27.68 3.13 2.88
CA SER A 175 -28.79 2.20 3.06
C SER A 175 -28.30 0.80 3.45
N PRO A 176 -29.11 -0.01 4.16
CA PRO A 176 -28.69 -1.34 4.63
C PRO A 176 -28.26 -2.31 3.52
N GLU A 177 -28.72 -2.07 2.30
CA GLU A 177 -28.50 -2.94 1.14
C GLU A 177 -27.26 -2.57 0.33
N GLU A 178 -26.74 -1.34 0.51
CA GLU A 178 -25.55 -0.88 -0.20
C GLU A 178 -24.28 -1.47 0.40
N GLU A 179 -23.34 -1.88 -0.42
CA GLU A 179 -22.01 -2.27 -0.02
C GLU A 179 -21.13 -1.04 0.19
N ILE A 180 -20.33 -1.04 1.27
CA ILE A 180 -19.37 0.03 1.56
C ILE A 180 -17.96 -0.49 1.33
N ASN A 181 -17.24 0.15 0.43
CA ASN A 181 -15.82 -0.04 0.25
C ASN A 181 -15.05 1.20 0.73
N ILE A 182 -14.13 1.01 1.67
CA ILE A 182 -13.24 2.07 2.12
C ILE A 182 -11.99 2.07 1.22
N GLU A 183 -11.83 3.14 0.46
CA GLU A 183 -10.79 3.24 -0.59
C GLU A 183 -9.50 3.90 -0.10
N SER A 184 -9.62 4.93 0.76
CA SER A 184 -8.44 5.68 1.21
C SER A 184 -8.72 6.45 2.49
N PHE A 185 -7.63 6.87 3.15
CA PHE A 185 -7.63 7.74 4.32
C PHE A 185 -6.71 8.93 4.12
N ALA A 186 -7.02 10.02 4.82
CA ALA A 186 -6.16 11.17 4.97
C ALA A 186 -6.27 11.71 6.41
N GLU A 187 -5.20 12.35 6.89
CA GLU A 187 -5.16 13.00 8.19
C GLU A 187 -4.80 14.47 8.02
N ASP A 188 -5.54 15.38 8.63
CA ASP A 188 -5.22 16.79 8.64
C ASP A 188 -4.21 17.15 9.76
N LYS A 189 -3.81 18.42 9.80
CA LYS A 189 -2.87 18.93 10.81
C LYS A 189 -3.38 18.85 12.26
N ASP A 190 -4.67 18.78 12.43
CA ASP A 190 -5.35 18.76 13.73
C ASP A 190 -5.62 17.32 14.22
N GLY A 191 -5.23 16.30 13.42
CA GLY A 191 -5.38 14.87 13.73
C GLY A 191 -6.75 14.30 13.37
N ASN A 192 -7.56 15.02 12.60
CA ASN A 192 -8.82 14.47 12.10
C ASN A 192 -8.55 13.48 10.97
N ILE A 193 -9.24 12.34 11.01
CA ILE A 193 -9.13 11.30 9.97
C ILE A 193 -10.31 11.41 9.01
N TYR A 194 -10.01 11.60 7.77
CA TYR A 194 -10.95 11.60 6.65
C TYR A 194 -10.84 10.28 5.91
N LEU A 195 -11.96 9.73 5.51
CA LEU A 195 -12.00 8.53 4.69
C LEU A 195 -12.79 8.77 3.41
N LYS A 196 -12.37 8.14 2.34
CA LYS A 196 -13.13 8.03 1.10
C LYS A 196 -13.79 6.65 1.06
N ALA A 197 -15.11 6.64 1.07
CA ALA A 197 -15.92 5.44 0.91
C ALA A 197 -16.68 5.50 -0.41
N HIS A 198 -16.85 4.34 -1.03
CA HIS A 198 -17.71 4.14 -2.19
C HIS A 198 -18.82 3.16 -1.83
N SER A 199 -20.08 3.51 -2.14
CA SER A 199 -21.21 2.60 -2.02
C SER A 199 -21.61 2.05 -3.40
N ARG A 200 -22.00 0.80 -3.48
CA ARG A 200 -22.53 0.12 -4.67
C ARG A 200 -23.86 -0.51 -4.38
#